data_d49c93a2486a57bfc52bf2763fea6a65
#
_entry.id   d49c93a2486a57bfc52bf2763fea6a65
#
_cell.length_a   1.000
_cell.length_b   1.000
_cell.length_c   1.000
_cell.angle_alpha   90.00
_cell.angle_beta   90.00
_cell.angle_gamma   90.00
#
_symmetry.space_group_name_H-M   'P 1'
#
loop_
_entity.id
_entity.type
_entity.pdbx_description
1 polymer ?
#
loop_
_entity_poly.entity_id
_entity_poly.type
_entity_poly.pdbx_seq_one_letter_code
_entity_poly.pdbx_strand_id
1 'polypeptide(L)'
;MTKVVHFIETLYQGGAETLVKDYALLLDKTKFDITILCIRRTDSPYETLLTTAGIKIIFVSDFFGSTKKFSGRLANKIAKECGLYHLKVKKILNQIQPDIIHAHLSILRYLMFANTPYSTKLFYTVHGEPARYWDSSNPNSQKERKACSSLIQKHHMTLIALHDKMQSELNHRFSVQNTITLNNGINFNRFKIQETREEIRKSLNIPEKCFLIGHVGRFIKEKNHSTIINSFSELHKNNTNTHLLLVGSGELKDSIISKINSLGLTQSVTILNSRTDIPRIMQSMDIFIFPSTSEGLGIVLIEAQKMGIPCVISSAIPEAAIVSNLVHRMSPNATDKEWAEQLQNFKVDSIKYNGIENWDMNIVIKKLEYIYQQAVSSNTNIIQQ
;
A
#
# COMPACT_ATOMS: atom_id res chain seq x y z
N MET A 1 -19.10 -9.85 20.49
CA MET A 1 -18.50 -9.06 19.40
C MET A 1 -16.99 -9.21 19.47
N THR A 2 -16.34 -9.66 18.40
CA THR A 2 -14.91 -9.94 18.37
C THR A 2 -14.11 -8.63 18.35
N LYS A 3 -13.22 -8.44 19.30
CA LYS A 3 -12.36 -7.24 19.38
C LYS A 3 -11.17 -7.39 18.47
N VAL A 4 -11.05 -6.53 17.46
CA VAL A 4 -9.97 -6.54 16.47
C VAL A 4 -9.13 -5.27 16.61
N VAL A 5 -7.83 -5.44 16.77
CA VAL A 5 -6.86 -4.36 16.71
C VAL A 5 -6.09 -4.43 15.41
N HIS A 6 -6.28 -3.46 14.50
CA HIS A 6 -5.34 -3.24 13.39
C HIS A 6 -4.16 -2.43 13.91
N PHE A 7 -2.96 -3.00 13.85
CA PHE A 7 -1.76 -2.36 14.36
C PHE A 7 -0.83 -1.96 13.21
N ILE A 8 -0.58 -0.65 13.07
CA ILE A 8 0.20 -0.07 11.97
C ILE A 8 1.11 1.05 12.46
N GLU A 9 2.16 1.40 11.71
CA GLU A 9 3.07 2.47 12.09
C GLU A 9 2.42 3.86 12.05
N THR A 10 1.73 4.18 10.96
CA THR A 10 1.05 5.46 10.71
C THR A 10 -0.19 5.24 9.86
N LEU A 11 -1.03 6.27 9.70
CA LEU A 11 -2.12 6.31 8.73
C LEU A 11 -1.83 7.32 7.60
N TYR A 12 -0.56 7.45 7.21
CA TYR A 12 -0.21 8.25 6.04
C TYR A 12 -0.79 7.65 4.75
N GLN A 13 -0.90 8.43 3.67
CA GLN A 13 -1.50 7.96 2.41
C GLN A 13 -0.58 6.99 1.67
N GLY A 14 -0.71 5.70 1.93
CA GLY A 14 0.00 4.61 1.28
C GLY A 14 -0.92 3.41 1.03
N GLY A 15 -0.45 2.40 0.31
CA GLY A 15 -1.25 1.22 -0.04
C GLY A 15 -1.69 0.40 1.17
N ALA A 16 -0.79 0.16 2.14
CA ALA A 16 -1.10 -0.56 3.36
C ALA A 16 -2.08 0.21 4.26
N GLU A 17 -1.88 1.52 4.37
CA GLU A 17 -2.73 2.42 5.15
C GLU A 17 -4.13 2.54 4.53
N THR A 18 -4.22 2.56 3.20
CA THR A 18 -5.51 2.51 2.48
C THR A 18 -6.24 1.22 2.79
N LEU A 19 -5.55 0.08 2.79
CA LEU A 19 -6.13 -1.21 3.12
C LEU A 19 -6.67 -1.26 4.55
N VAL A 20 -5.88 -0.81 5.54
CA VAL A 20 -6.30 -0.75 6.94
C VAL A 20 -7.50 0.16 7.13
N LYS A 21 -7.50 1.33 6.47
CA LYS A 21 -8.66 2.24 6.44
C LYS A 21 -9.92 1.54 5.90
N ASP A 22 -9.80 0.85 4.76
CA ASP A 22 -10.93 0.18 4.13
C ASP A 22 -11.42 -1.01 4.98
N TYR A 23 -10.52 -1.77 5.60
CA TYR A 23 -10.88 -2.82 6.57
C TYR A 23 -11.67 -2.24 7.74
N ALA A 24 -11.18 -1.15 8.35
CA ALA A 24 -11.86 -0.55 9.50
C ALA A 24 -13.24 0.02 9.16
N LEU A 25 -13.44 0.52 7.94
CA LEU A 25 -14.72 1.08 7.50
C LEU A 25 -15.75 0.01 7.10
N LEU A 26 -15.31 -1.11 6.50
CA LEU A 26 -16.18 -2.06 5.80
C LEU A 26 -16.42 -3.37 6.54
N LEU A 27 -15.59 -3.75 7.51
CA LEU A 27 -15.87 -4.90 8.38
C LEU A 27 -17.21 -4.71 9.10
N ASP A 28 -17.97 -5.79 9.22
CA ASP A 28 -19.29 -5.80 9.86
C ASP A 28 -19.21 -5.40 11.33
N LYS A 29 -19.64 -4.19 11.63
CA LYS A 29 -19.60 -3.59 12.98
C LYS A 29 -20.56 -4.25 13.98
N THR A 30 -21.45 -5.13 13.53
CA THR A 30 -22.28 -5.95 14.41
C THR A 30 -21.52 -7.17 14.93
N LYS A 31 -20.48 -7.60 14.23
CA LYS A 31 -19.64 -8.76 14.56
C LYS A 31 -18.28 -8.37 15.17
N PHE A 32 -17.72 -7.24 14.71
CA PHE A 32 -16.37 -6.83 15.05
C PHE A 32 -16.32 -5.44 15.69
N ASP A 33 -15.65 -5.34 16.84
CA ASP A 33 -15.29 -4.09 17.51
C ASP A 33 -13.86 -3.72 17.11
N ILE A 34 -13.71 -2.67 16.26
CA ILE A 34 -12.47 -2.35 15.58
C ILE A 34 -11.78 -1.17 16.25
N THR A 35 -10.53 -1.37 16.65
CA THR A 35 -9.63 -0.32 17.08
C THR A 35 -8.39 -0.29 16.19
N ILE A 36 -7.97 0.89 15.75
CA ILE A 36 -6.67 1.06 15.06
C ILE A 36 -5.65 1.55 16.10
N LEU A 37 -4.55 0.82 16.24
CA LEU A 37 -3.40 1.22 17.04
C LEU A 37 -2.29 1.70 16.12
N CYS A 38 -1.89 2.97 16.25
CA CYS A 38 -0.83 3.59 15.47
C CYS A 38 0.36 3.94 16.37
N ILE A 39 1.57 3.76 15.85
CA ILE A 39 2.79 4.22 16.53
C ILE A 39 2.85 5.74 16.54
N ARG A 40 2.58 6.40 15.40
CA ARG A 40 2.70 7.86 15.26
C ARG A 40 1.47 8.47 14.60
N ARG A 41 1.08 9.64 15.11
CA ARG A 41 0.10 10.51 14.47
C ARG A 41 0.75 11.27 13.31
N THR A 42 0.01 11.42 12.22
CA THR A 42 0.46 12.13 11.01
C THR A 42 -0.49 13.25 10.59
N ASP A 43 -1.63 13.39 11.27
CA ASP A 43 -2.72 14.32 10.93
C ASP A 43 -3.17 14.15 9.46
N SER A 44 -3.23 12.92 9.00
CA SER A 44 -3.60 12.60 7.63
C SER A 44 -5.11 12.68 7.39
N PRO A 45 -5.56 12.85 6.14
CA PRO A 45 -6.98 12.75 5.80
C PRO A 45 -7.63 11.44 6.22
N TYR A 46 -6.88 10.33 6.30
CA TYR A 46 -7.40 9.04 6.76
C TYR A 46 -7.72 9.05 8.26
N GLU A 47 -6.91 9.72 9.08
CA GLU A 47 -7.19 9.88 10.51
C GLU A 47 -8.51 10.63 10.74
N THR A 48 -8.72 11.71 10.01
CA THR A 48 -9.98 12.50 10.07
C THR A 48 -11.17 11.66 9.61
N LEU A 49 -11.06 11.02 8.45
CA LEU A 49 -12.13 10.18 7.88
C LEU A 49 -12.56 9.06 8.83
N LEU A 50 -11.60 8.32 9.38
CA LEU A 50 -11.86 7.21 10.30
C LEU A 50 -12.49 7.69 11.61
N THR A 51 -11.99 8.80 12.17
CA THR A 51 -12.54 9.39 13.40
C THR A 51 -13.98 9.86 13.19
N THR A 52 -14.26 10.52 12.05
CA THR A 52 -15.64 10.95 11.69
C THR A 52 -16.57 9.74 11.50
N ALA A 53 -16.05 8.61 11.01
CA ALA A 53 -16.79 7.36 10.88
C ALA A 53 -16.95 6.59 12.20
N GLY A 54 -16.51 7.15 13.34
CA GLY A 54 -16.62 6.55 14.66
C GLY A 54 -15.62 5.42 14.95
N ILE A 55 -14.58 5.26 14.13
CA ILE A 55 -13.53 4.27 14.37
C ILE A 55 -12.56 4.79 15.45
N LYS A 56 -12.33 3.97 16.46
CA LYS A 56 -11.40 4.28 17.54
C LYS A 56 -9.96 4.17 17.03
N ILE A 57 -9.20 5.29 17.14
CA ILE A 57 -7.77 5.32 16.82
C ILE A 57 -7.00 5.69 18.07
N ILE A 58 -5.94 4.93 18.37
CA ILE A 58 -5.04 5.18 19.49
C ILE A 58 -3.63 5.42 18.94
N PHE A 59 -3.03 6.54 19.27
CA PHE A 59 -1.66 6.87 18.86
C PHE A 59 -0.71 6.75 20.04
N VAL A 60 0.30 5.91 19.93
CA VAL A 60 1.31 5.73 20.98
C VAL A 60 2.07 7.03 21.23
N SER A 61 2.37 7.78 20.17
CA SER A 61 3.06 9.09 20.26
C SER A 61 2.36 10.10 21.15
N ASP A 62 1.02 10.10 21.18
CA ASP A 62 0.25 11.12 21.93
C ASP A 62 0.47 11.04 23.45
N PHE A 63 0.91 9.88 23.94
CA PHE A 63 1.22 9.70 25.37
C PHE A 63 2.55 10.33 25.80
N PHE A 64 3.37 10.77 24.85
CA PHE A 64 4.69 11.36 25.10
C PHE A 64 4.77 12.82 24.64
N GLY A 65 3.64 13.42 24.33
CA GLY A 65 3.53 14.81 23.93
C GLY A 65 3.25 15.01 22.43
N SER A 66 2.76 16.21 22.11
CA SER A 66 2.36 16.54 20.75
C SER A 66 3.53 16.53 19.77
N THR A 67 3.44 15.76 18.70
CA THR A 67 4.44 15.72 17.63
C THR A 67 4.53 17.03 16.82
N LYS A 68 3.57 17.95 16.99
CA LYS A 68 3.58 19.28 16.36
C LYS A 68 4.58 20.24 17.05
N LYS A 69 4.80 20.09 18.37
CA LYS A 69 5.71 20.93 19.15
C LYS A 69 7.11 20.32 19.19
N PHE A 70 8.14 21.17 19.21
CA PHE A 70 9.53 20.71 19.29
C PHE A 70 9.78 19.85 20.55
N SER A 71 9.31 20.30 21.71
CA SER A 71 9.42 19.57 22.99
C SER A 71 8.78 18.18 22.92
N GLY A 72 7.61 18.07 22.31
CA GLY A 72 6.93 16.80 22.12
C GLY A 72 7.64 15.87 21.11
N ARG A 73 8.25 16.41 20.05
CA ARG A 73 9.08 15.62 19.12
C ARG A 73 10.32 15.04 19.82
N LEU A 74 10.98 15.85 20.66
CA LEU A 74 12.13 15.41 21.44
C LEU A 74 11.73 14.34 22.45
N ALA A 75 10.64 14.56 23.21
CA ALA A 75 10.12 13.58 24.17
C ALA A 75 9.76 12.24 23.49
N ASN A 76 9.12 12.29 22.33
CA ASN A 76 8.81 11.09 21.53
C ASN A 76 10.08 10.36 21.06
N LYS A 77 11.12 11.09 20.63
CA LYS A 77 12.39 10.50 20.24
C LYS A 77 13.03 9.76 21.42
N ILE A 78 13.16 10.42 22.57
CA ILE A 78 13.72 9.83 23.80
C ILE A 78 12.89 8.61 24.23
N ALA A 79 11.56 8.73 24.28
CA ALA A 79 10.68 7.64 24.67
C ALA A 79 10.85 6.41 23.76
N LYS A 80 11.04 6.61 22.46
CA LYS A 80 11.30 5.54 21.50
C LYS A 80 12.66 4.87 21.75
N GLU A 81 13.71 5.65 21.93
CA GLU A 81 15.08 5.17 22.18
C GLU A 81 15.19 4.44 23.53
N CYS A 82 14.50 4.90 24.58
CA CYS A 82 14.44 4.27 25.89
C CYS A 82 13.46 3.07 25.99
N GLY A 83 12.85 2.66 24.89
CA GLY A 83 11.93 1.49 24.89
C GLY A 83 10.56 1.76 25.50
N LEU A 84 10.22 3.00 25.89
CA LEU A 84 8.92 3.32 26.51
C LEU A 84 7.73 3.07 25.58
N TYR A 85 7.94 3.12 24.27
CA TYR A 85 6.93 2.78 23.29
C TYR A 85 6.48 1.32 23.40
N HIS A 86 7.40 0.38 23.65
CA HIS A 86 7.09 -1.04 23.85
C HIS A 86 6.21 -1.23 25.10
N LEU A 87 6.57 -0.58 26.21
CA LEU A 87 5.79 -0.63 27.46
C LEU A 87 4.40 -0.03 27.27
N LYS A 88 4.29 1.06 26.50
CA LYS A 88 3.01 1.70 26.23
C LYS A 88 2.11 0.86 25.35
N VAL A 89 2.65 0.23 24.29
CA VAL A 89 1.91 -0.72 23.44
C VAL A 89 1.40 -1.89 24.29
N LYS A 90 2.24 -2.49 25.13
CA LYS A 90 1.81 -3.52 26.07
C LYS A 90 0.65 -3.08 26.95
N LYS A 91 0.75 -1.88 27.58
CA LYS A 91 -0.31 -1.34 28.44
C LYS A 91 -1.62 -1.15 27.66
N ILE A 92 -1.56 -0.61 26.44
CA ILE A 92 -2.74 -0.40 25.59
C ILE A 92 -3.40 -1.73 25.24
N LEU A 93 -2.63 -2.72 24.77
CA LEU A 93 -3.16 -4.03 24.40
C LEU A 93 -3.76 -4.76 25.60
N ASN A 94 -3.14 -4.65 26.78
CA ASN A 94 -3.70 -5.19 28.03
C ASN A 94 -5.00 -4.52 28.46
N GLN A 95 -5.21 -3.24 28.12
CA GLN A 95 -6.47 -2.55 28.39
C GLN A 95 -7.58 -2.91 27.42
N ILE A 96 -7.24 -3.12 26.12
CA ILE A 96 -8.20 -3.49 25.07
C ILE A 96 -8.62 -4.96 25.22
N GLN A 97 -7.67 -5.85 25.57
CA GLN A 97 -7.86 -7.30 25.58
C GLN A 97 -8.43 -7.77 24.22
N PRO A 98 -7.66 -7.61 23.10
CA PRO A 98 -8.16 -7.96 21.78
C PRO A 98 -8.20 -9.47 21.58
N ASP A 99 -9.23 -9.95 20.89
CA ASP A 99 -9.32 -11.33 20.40
C ASP A 99 -8.38 -11.54 19.21
N ILE A 100 -8.23 -10.50 18.38
CA ILE A 100 -7.40 -10.49 17.17
C ILE A 100 -6.52 -9.24 17.14
N ILE A 101 -5.23 -9.43 16.82
CA ILE A 101 -4.33 -8.36 16.41
C ILE A 101 -3.90 -8.64 14.98
N HIS A 102 -4.25 -7.73 14.07
CA HIS A 102 -3.79 -7.77 12.68
C HIS A 102 -2.74 -6.68 12.45
N ALA A 103 -1.50 -7.12 12.35
CA ALA A 103 -0.33 -6.28 12.24
C ALA A 103 0.02 -5.94 10.79
N HIS A 104 0.50 -4.72 10.54
CA HIS A 104 0.87 -4.21 9.23
C HIS A 104 2.18 -3.41 9.29
N LEU A 105 3.03 -3.53 8.27
CA LEU A 105 4.30 -2.83 8.17
C LEU A 105 5.28 -3.14 9.32
N SER A 106 6.18 -2.20 9.64
CA SER A 106 7.32 -2.38 10.54
C SER A 106 6.98 -2.18 12.03
N ILE A 107 6.07 -3.02 12.57
CA ILE A 107 5.63 -2.89 13.98
C ILE A 107 5.83 -4.17 14.82
N LEU A 108 6.28 -5.27 14.24
CA LEU A 108 6.34 -6.56 14.92
C LEU A 108 7.24 -6.54 16.16
N ARG A 109 8.30 -5.73 16.15
CA ARG A 109 9.17 -5.54 17.33
C ARG A 109 8.41 -5.01 18.56
N TYR A 110 7.39 -4.15 18.36
CA TYR A 110 6.58 -3.66 19.48
C TYR A 110 5.64 -4.74 19.98
N LEU A 111 5.09 -5.55 19.07
CA LEU A 111 4.20 -6.64 19.39
C LEU A 111 4.92 -7.77 20.13
N MET A 112 6.14 -8.11 19.73
CA MET A 112 6.97 -9.12 20.38
C MET A 112 7.18 -8.84 21.89
N PHE A 113 7.30 -7.58 22.28
CA PHE A 113 7.46 -7.16 23.68
C PHE A 113 6.13 -6.96 24.44
N ALA A 114 5.00 -6.97 23.73
CA ALA A 114 3.71 -6.77 24.36
C ALA A 114 3.29 -7.94 25.26
N ASN A 115 3.82 -9.13 25.01
CA ASN A 115 3.48 -10.36 25.73
C ASN A 115 1.97 -10.59 25.74
N THR A 116 1.38 -10.60 24.55
CA THR A 116 -0.06 -10.84 24.35
C THR A 116 -0.47 -12.21 24.82
N PRO A 117 -1.70 -12.38 25.37
CA PRO A 117 -2.20 -13.70 25.75
C PRO A 117 -2.18 -14.68 24.55
N TYR A 118 -1.94 -15.96 24.80
CA TYR A 118 -1.99 -17.00 23.76
C TYR A 118 -3.37 -17.15 23.12
N SER A 119 -4.43 -16.73 23.80
CA SER A 119 -5.79 -16.68 23.26
C SER A 119 -5.96 -15.63 22.15
N THR A 120 -5.15 -14.56 22.15
CA THR A 120 -5.18 -13.54 21.11
C THR A 120 -4.59 -14.08 19.81
N LYS A 121 -5.36 -14.05 18.73
CA LYS A 121 -4.90 -14.48 17.40
C LYS A 121 -4.10 -13.39 16.73
N LEU A 122 -2.92 -13.72 16.24
CA LEU A 122 -2.02 -12.78 15.59
C LEU A 122 -2.01 -13.02 14.07
N PHE A 123 -2.27 -11.97 13.30
CA PHE A 123 -2.11 -11.94 11.85
C PHE A 123 -1.09 -10.88 11.47
N TYR A 124 -0.35 -11.12 10.41
CA TYR A 124 0.57 -10.14 9.84
C TYR A 124 0.49 -10.15 8.32
N THR A 125 0.00 -9.05 7.73
CA THR A 125 0.03 -8.87 6.27
C THR A 125 1.39 -8.35 5.82
N VAL A 126 2.02 -9.07 4.90
CA VAL A 126 3.29 -8.72 4.28
C VAL A 126 3.02 -7.85 3.05
N HIS A 127 3.23 -6.53 3.17
CA HIS A 127 2.89 -5.56 2.12
C HIS A 127 3.98 -5.34 1.06
N GLY A 128 5.18 -5.78 1.30
CA GLY A 128 6.32 -5.62 0.40
C GLY A 128 6.89 -6.95 -0.07
N GLU A 129 7.80 -6.89 -1.03
CA GLU A 129 8.55 -8.08 -1.46
C GLU A 129 9.36 -8.66 -0.30
N PRO A 130 9.17 -9.95 0.06
CA PRO A 130 9.76 -10.53 1.26
C PRO A 130 11.27 -10.48 1.27
N ALA A 131 11.93 -10.79 0.15
CA ALA A 131 13.38 -10.77 0.03
C ALA A 131 13.94 -9.39 0.36
N ARG A 132 13.39 -8.35 -0.23
CA ARG A 132 13.80 -6.97 0.01
C ARG A 132 13.52 -6.50 1.44
N TYR A 133 12.39 -6.89 1.98
CA TYR A 133 11.96 -6.47 3.31
C TYR A 133 12.84 -7.05 4.42
N TRP A 134 13.28 -8.32 4.29
CA TRP A 134 13.98 -9.03 5.35
C TRP A 134 15.44 -9.39 5.05
N ASP A 135 15.88 -9.38 3.78
CA ASP A 135 17.29 -9.68 3.44
C ASP A 135 18.16 -8.41 3.40
N SER A 136 17.56 -7.27 3.71
CA SER A 136 18.28 -6.00 3.85
C SER A 136 19.28 -6.06 5.01
N SER A 137 20.46 -5.49 4.79
CA SER A 137 21.47 -5.24 5.83
C SER A 137 21.03 -4.19 6.86
N ASN A 138 19.91 -3.53 6.64
CA ASN A 138 19.37 -2.54 7.55
C ASN A 138 19.05 -3.16 8.93
N PRO A 139 19.62 -2.65 10.03
CA PRO A 139 19.40 -3.19 11.37
C PRO A 139 17.93 -3.26 11.80
N ASN A 140 17.09 -2.34 11.31
CA ASN A 140 15.65 -2.36 11.62
C ASN A 140 14.95 -3.52 10.92
N SER A 141 15.29 -3.81 9.65
CA SER A 141 14.76 -4.96 8.91
C SER A 141 15.13 -6.28 9.60
N GLN A 142 16.37 -6.40 10.08
CA GLN A 142 16.81 -7.58 10.85
C GLN A 142 16.05 -7.75 12.17
N LYS A 143 15.78 -6.64 12.90
CA LYS A 143 14.96 -6.67 14.11
C LYS A 143 13.53 -7.10 13.82
N GLU A 144 12.92 -6.61 12.76
CA GLU A 144 11.57 -7.01 12.33
C GLU A 144 11.53 -8.48 11.91
N ARG A 145 12.54 -9.00 11.19
CA ARG A 145 12.66 -10.42 10.84
C ARG A 145 12.73 -11.31 12.08
N LYS A 146 13.59 -10.97 13.06
CA LYS A 146 13.69 -11.69 14.33
C LYS A 146 12.36 -11.67 15.10
N ALA A 147 11.68 -10.51 15.13
CA ALA A 147 10.37 -10.39 15.76
C ALA A 147 9.33 -11.25 15.05
N CYS A 148 9.30 -11.27 13.71
CA CYS A 148 8.43 -12.11 12.92
C CYS A 148 8.62 -13.60 13.27
N SER A 149 9.86 -14.11 13.18
CA SER A 149 10.16 -15.50 13.53
C SER A 149 9.75 -15.86 14.96
N SER A 150 10.02 -14.97 15.93
CA SER A 150 9.66 -15.19 17.33
C SER A 150 8.14 -15.25 17.53
N LEU A 151 7.37 -14.37 16.88
CA LEU A 151 5.91 -14.34 16.98
C LEU A 151 5.26 -15.55 16.30
N ILE A 152 5.82 -16.02 15.17
CA ILE A 152 5.38 -17.26 14.53
C ILE A 152 5.59 -18.44 15.48
N GLN A 153 6.79 -18.60 16.06
CA GLN A 153 7.12 -19.73 16.91
C GLN A 153 6.37 -19.73 18.25
N LYS A 154 6.26 -18.56 18.89
CA LYS A 154 5.71 -18.45 20.25
C LYS A 154 4.20 -18.22 20.29
N HIS A 155 3.66 -17.54 19.31
CA HIS A 155 2.24 -17.12 19.29
C HIS A 155 1.48 -17.67 18.09
N HIS A 156 2.08 -18.55 17.30
CA HIS A 156 1.46 -19.13 16.09
C HIS A 156 0.90 -18.06 15.16
N MET A 157 1.65 -16.93 15.04
CA MET A 157 1.23 -15.83 14.18
C MET A 157 1.05 -16.30 12.74
N THR A 158 -0.12 -16.06 12.17
CA THR A 158 -0.44 -16.38 10.79
C THR A 158 0.02 -15.26 9.87
N LEU A 159 0.83 -15.60 8.87
CA LEU A 159 1.21 -14.64 7.82
C LEU A 159 0.10 -14.54 6.76
N ILE A 160 -0.12 -13.33 6.26
CA ILE A 160 -1.00 -13.07 5.13
C ILE A 160 -0.14 -12.58 3.96
N ALA A 161 -0.16 -13.36 2.89
CA ALA A 161 0.47 -13.06 1.60
C ALA A 161 -0.52 -12.35 0.66
N LEU A 162 -0.02 -11.51 -0.24
CA LEU A 162 -0.86 -10.78 -1.20
C LEU A 162 -1.17 -11.61 -2.46
N HIS A 163 -0.42 -12.69 -2.68
CA HIS A 163 -0.60 -13.63 -3.81
C HIS A 163 0.12 -14.95 -3.52
N ASP A 164 -0.22 -16.00 -4.27
CA ASP A 164 0.24 -17.37 -4.00
C ASP A 164 1.76 -17.56 -4.09
N LYS A 165 2.44 -16.88 -5.02
CA LYS A 165 3.90 -16.92 -5.09
C LYS A 165 4.54 -16.35 -3.82
N MET A 166 3.99 -15.26 -3.27
CA MET A 166 4.45 -14.71 -1.98
C MET A 166 4.15 -15.65 -0.83
N GLN A 167 2.99 -16.33 -0.83
CA GLN A 167 2.66 -17.36 0.16
C GLN A 167 3.71 -18.46 0.19
N SER A 168 4.06 -19.00 -0.98
CA SER A 168 5.07 -20.05 -1.13
C SER A 168 6.44 -19.59 -0.61
N GLU A 169 6.85 -18.36 -0.95
CA GLU A 169 8.09 -17.77 -0.47
C GLU A 169 8.10 -17.59 1.04
N LEU A 170 7.02 -17.10 1.65
CA LEU A 170 6.90 -16.92 3.10
C LEU A 170 6.94 -18.25 3.83
N ASN A 171 6.23 -19.27 3.33
CA ASN A 171 6.25 -20.60 3.88
C ASN A 171 7.67 -21.21 3.89
N HIS A 172 8.38 -21.07 2.77
CA HIS A 172 9.77 -21.52 2.67
C HIS A 172 10.68 -20.73 3.63
N ARG A 173 10.59 -19.41 3.65
CA ARG A 173 11.46 -18.49 4.41
C ARG A 173 11.35 -18.69 5.94
N PHE A 174 10.16 -18.95 6.43
CA PHE A 174 9.89 -19.11 7.88
C PHE A 174 9.66 -20.57 8.29
N SER A 175 9.78 -21.52 7.36
CA SER A 175 9.53 -22.95 7.57
C SER A 175 8.15 -23.21 8.19
N VAL A 176 7.12 -22.60 7.63
CA VAL A 176 5.71 -22.70 8.05
C VAL A 176 4.84 -23.21 6.91
N GLN A 177 3.60 -23.64 7.23
CA GLN A 177 2.61 -24.09 6.24
C GLN A 177 1.26 -23.37 6.41
N ASN A 178 1.19 -22.40 7.31
CA ASN A 178 -0.06 -21.73 7.68
C ASN A 178 -0.17 -20.30 7.15
N THR A 179 0.69 -19.90 6.21
CA THR A 179 0.51 -18.63 5.51
C THR A 179 -0.73 -18.71 4.62
N ILE A 180 -1.56 -17.70 4.66
CA ILE A 180 -2.77 -17.61 3.83
C ILE A 180 -2.62 -16.52 2.77
N THR A 181 -3.26 -16.69 1.62
CA THR A 181 -3.34 -15.67 0.59
C THR A 181 -4.62 -14.86 0.77
N LEU A 182 -4.45 -13.52 0.90
CA LEU A 182 -5.54 -12.56 0.86
C LEU A 182 -5.10 -11.36 0.04
N ASN A 183 -5.72 -11.19 -1.12
CA ASN A 183 -5.41 -10.07 -2.01
C ASN A 183 -5.77 -8.73 -1.35
N ASN A 184 -5.04 -7.67 -1.69
CA ASN A 184 -5.46 -6.32 -1.35
C ASN A 184 -6.70 -5.94 -2.17
N GLY A 185 -7.80 -5.66 -1.50
CA GLY A 185 -9.02 -5.22 -2.18
C GLY A 185 -8.93 -3.78 -2.71
N ILE A 186 -9.71 -3.51 -3.74
CA ILE A 186 -9.93 -2.17 -4.29
C ILE A 186 -11.40 -1.83 -4.12
N ASN A 187 -11.70 -0.66 -3.58
CA ASN A 187 -13.08 -0.20 -3.47
C ASN A 187 -13.59 0.25 -4.85
N PHE A 188 -14.33 -0.62 -5.53
CA PHE A 188 -14.84 -0.39 -6.88
C PHE A 188 -15.82 0.78 -6.98
N ASN A 189 -16.45 1.21 -5.88
CA ASN A 189 -17.32 2.39 -5.91
C ASN A 189 -16.55 3.69 -6.19
N ARG A 190 -15.25 3.73 -5.90
CA ARG A 190 -14.38 4.89 -6.20
C ARG A 190 -14.13 5.09 -7.71
N PHE A 191 -14.47 4.09 -8.54
CA PHE A 191 -14.23 4.10 -9.98
C PHE A 191 -15.47 4.54 -10.79
N LYS A 192 -16.55 4.89 -10.11
CA LYS A 192 -17.76 5.45 -10.72
C LYS A 192 -17.60 6.96 -10.88
N ILE A 193 -16.80 7.39 -11.87
CA ILE A 193 -16.51 8.79 -12.15
C ILE A 193 -17.54 9.31 -13.14
N GLN A 194 -18.17 10.45 -12.86
CA GLN A 194 -19.17 11.07 -13.73
C GLN A 194 -18.57 12.13 -14.67
N GLU A 195 -17.44 12.70 -14.27
CA GLU A 195 -16.74 13.72 -15.06
C GLU A 195 -16.13 13.11 -16.33
N THR A 196 -16.13 13.86 -17.41
CA THR A 196 -15.45 13.48 -18.64
C THR A 196 -13.92 13.63 -18.48
N ARG A 197 -13.17 13.00 -19.36
CA ARG A 197 -11.71 13.12 -19.41
C ARG A 197 -11.26 14.59 -19.60
N GLU A 198 -11.95 15.31 -20.45
CA GLU A 198 -11.67 16.71 -20.78
C GLU A 198 -11.90 17.61 -19.56
N GLU A 199 -13.01 17.43 -18.83
CA GLU A 199 -13.30 18.17 -17.60
C GLU A 199 -12.23 17.95 -16.55
N ILE A 200 -11.78 16.71 -16.39
CA ILE A 200 -10.71 16.37 -15.43
C ILE A 200 -9.39 17.02 -15.85
N ARG A 201 -8.99 16.91 -17.13
CA ARG A 201 -7.77 17.55 -17.65
C ARG A 201 -7.78 19.06 -17.42
N LYS A 202 -8.88 19.72 -17.76
CA LYS A 202 -9.07 21.15 -17.52
C LYS A 202 -8.91 21.50 -16.04
N SER A 203 -9.50 20.74 -15.13
CA SER A 203 -9.39 20.96 -13.67
C SER A 203 -7.97 20.76 -13.13
N LEU A 204 -7.12 20.02 -13.85
CA LEU A 204 -5.72 19.74 -13.51
C LEU A 204 -4.74 20.65 -14.28
N ASN A 205 -5.22 21.60 -15.09
CA ASN A 205 -4.43 22.44 -15.99
C ASN A 205 -3.56 21.61 -16.95
N ILE A 206 -4.11 20.51 -17.48
CA ILE A 206 -3.47 19.66 -18.49
C ILE A 206 -4.10 19.97 -19.85
N PRO A 207 -3.32 20.05 -20.95
CA PRO A 207 -3.86 20.27 -22.29
C PRO A 207 -4.90 19.19 -22.66
N GLU A 208 -6.07 19.60 -23.10
CA GLU A 208 -7.21 18.69 -23.34
C GLU A 208 -6.92 17.61 -24.40
N LYS A 209 -6.24 18.00 -25.48
CA LYS A 209 -5.98 17.14 -26.66
C LYS A 209 -4.61 16.48 -26.70
N CYS A 210 -3.81 16.58 -25.63
CA CYS A 210 -2.50 15.92 -25.61
C CYS A 210 -2.64 14.41 -25.41
N PHE A 211 -1.62 13.64 -25.80
CA PHE A 211 -1.44 12.26 -25.36
C PHE A 211 -0.84 12.26 -23.96
N LEU A 212 -1.65 11.86 -22.96
CA LEU A 212 -1.32 11.97 -21.55
C LEU A 212 -0.77 10.64 -20.99
N ILE A 213 0.51 10.65 -20.66
CA ILE A 213 1.17 9.56 -19.96
C ILE A 213 1.05 9.80 -18.46
N GLY A 214 0.56 8.82 -17.68
CA GLY A 214 0.38 8.95 -16.25
C GLY A 214 1.23 7.99 -15.43
N HIS A 215 1.68 8.46 -14.27
CA HIS A 215 2.27 7.63 -13.21
C HIS A 215 1.72 8.03 -11.85
N VAL A 216 1.40 7.04 -11.03
CA VAL A 216 0.96 7.23 -9.64
C VAL A 216 1.84 6.39 -8.73
N GLY A 217 2.53 7.02 -7.79
CA GLY A 217 3.40 6.32 -6.85
C GLY A 217 4.20 7.25 -5.96
N ARG A 218 4.77 6.69 -4.87
CA ARG A 218 5.69 7.46 -4.01
C ARG A 218 6.95 7.86 -4.77
N PHE A 219 7.47 9.04 -4.54
CA PHE A 219 8.70 9.53 -5.15
C PHE A 219 9.93 8.96 -4.43
N ILE A 220 10.16 7.67 -4.62
CA ILE A 220 11.24 6.86 -4.04
C ILE A 220 11.96 6.09 -5.14
N LYS A 221 13.16 5.58 -4.83
CA LYS A 221 14.04 4.91 -5.79
C LYS A 221 13.35 3.76 -6.54
N GLU A 222 12.56 2.98 -5.86
CA GLU A 222 11.90 1.79 -6.40
C GLU A 222 10.89 2.07 -7.50
N LYS A 223 10.29 3.27 -7.50
CA LYS A 223 9.33 3.67 -8.54
C LYS A 223 10.00 4.12 -9.84
N ASN A 224 11.33 4.24 -9.83
CA ASN A 224 12.16 4.46 -11.00
C ASN A 224 11.71 5.65 -11.87
N HIS A 225 11.50 6.80 -11.24
CA HIS A 225 11.09 8.03 -11.94
C HIS A 225 12.11 8.47 -13.01
N SER A 226 13.35 8.00 -12.91
CA SER A 226 14.37 8.28 -13.93
C SER A 226 13.96 7.71 -15.28
N THR A 227 13.56 6.43 -15.33
CA THR A 227 13.06 5.80 -16.56
C THR A 227 11.79 6.51 -17.07
N ILE A 228 10.86 6.89 -16.18
CA ILE A 228 9.65 7.61 -16.59
C ILE A 228 9.99 8.90 -17.33
N ILE A 229 10.85 9.73 -16.74
CA ILE A 229 11.21 11.06 -17.29
C ILE A 229 12.03 10.91 -18.57
N ASN A 230 12.99 9.99 -18.60
CA ASN A 230 13.81 9.76 -19.79
C ASN A 230 12.98 9.24 -20.96
N SER A 231 12.14 8.22 -20.72
CA SER A 231 11.26 7.68 -21.76
C SER A 231 10.27 8.71 -22.28
N PHE A 232 9.73 9.54 -21.38
CA PHE A 232 8.90 10.68 -21.78
C PHE A 232 9.69 11.69 -22.61
N SER A 233 10.92 12.01 -22.25
CA SER A 233 11.77 12.90 -23.03
C SER A 233 11.99 12.39 -24.46
N GLU A 234 12.30 11.08 -24.61
CA GLU A 234 12.45 10.47 -25.94
C GLU A 234 11.14 10.51 -26.75
N LEU A 235 10.01 10.24 -26.11
CA LEU A 235 8.72 10.31 -26.76
C LEU A 235 8.39 11.75 -27.19
N HIS A 236 8.59 12.73 -26.30
CA HIS A 236 8.26 14.14 -26.53
C HIS A 236 9.08 14.81 -27.64
N LYS A 237 10.33 14.38 -27.86
CA LYS A 237 11.14 14.82 -29.00
C LYS A 237 10.49 14.51 -30.35
N ASN A 238 9.81 13.36 -30.44
CA ASN A 238 9.17 12.89 -31.66
C ASN A 238 7.72 13.36 -31.80
N ASN A 239 7.06 13.64 -30.68
CA ASN A 239 5.67 14.09 -30.63
C ASN A 239 5.47 15.11 -29.51
N THR A 240 5.54 16.39 -29.86
CA THR A 240 5.37 17.49 -28.89
C THR A 240 3.96 17.61 -28.33
N ASN A 241 2.95 16.94 -28.92
CA ASN A 241 1.59 16.90 -28.39
C ASN A 241 1.42 15.80 -27.32
N THR A 242 2.40 15.66 -26.44
CA THR A 242 2.39 14.72 -25.32
C THR A 242 2.56 15.46 -24.00
N HIS A 243 2.02 14.90 -22.91
CA HIS A 243 2.14 15.45 -21.57
C HIS A 243 2.37 14.34 -20.56
N LEU A 244 3.19 14.59 -19.52
CA LEU A 244 3.45 13.65 -18.44
C LEU A 244 2.78 14.12 -17.15
N LEU A 245 2.02 13.23 -16.52
CA LEU A 245 1.38 13.46 -15.23
C LEU A 245 2.00 12.55 -14.17
N LEU A 246 2.69 13.15 -13.18
CA LEU A 246 3.25 12.47 -12.03
C LEU A 246 2.42 12.76 -10.79
N VAL A 247 1.93 11.73 -10.11
CA VAL A 247 1.10 11.88 -8.91
C VAL A 247 1.76 11.17 -7.73
N GLY A 248 2.12 11.92 -6.70
CA GLY A 248 2.74 11.35 -5.51
C GLY A 248 3.57 12.34 -4.71
N SER A 249 4.25 11.81 -3.71
CA SER A 249 5.21 12.55 -2.88
C SER A 249 6.31 11.60 -2.40
N GLY A 250 7.42 12.14 -1.95
CA GLY A 250 8.54 11.35 -1.44
C GLY A 250 9.86 12.12 -1.47
N GLU A 251 10.90 11.49 -0.97
CA GLU A 251 12.22 12.07 -0.80
C GLU A 251 12.91 12.50 -2.11
N LEU A 252 12.53 11.89 -3.24
CA LEU A 252 13.12 12.21 -4.55
C LEU A 252 12.43 13.36 -5.29
N LYS A 253 11.44 14.05 -4.66
CA LYS A 253 10.66 15.10 -5.35
C LYS A 253 11.55 16.18 -5.97
N ASP A 254 12.51 16.71 -5.24
CA ASP A 254 13.38 17.78 -5.71
C ASP A 254 14.32 17.30 -6.82
N SER A 255 14.81 16.07 -6.71
CA SER A 255 15.63 15.43 -7.77
C SER A 255 14.83 15.23 -9.06
N ILE A 256 13.55 14.82 -8.97
CA ILE A 256 12.63 14.67 -10.09
C ILE A 256 12.42 16.02 -10.79
N ILE A 257 12.13 17.08 -10.03
CA ILE A 257 11.95 18.44 -10.56
C ILE A 257 13.21 18.92 -11.25
N SER A 258 14.37 18.74 -10.62
CA SER A 258 15.65 19.16 -11.18
C SER A 258 15.94 18.44 -12.52
N LYS A 259 15.62 17.15 -12.61
CA LYS A 259 15.77 16.38 -13.84
C LYS A 259 14.83 16.86 -14.96
N ILE A 260 13.57 17.14 -14.66
CA ILE A 260 12.59 17.67 -15.61
C ILE A 260 13.08 18.99 -16.16
N ASN A 261 13.57 19.90 -15.30
CA ASN A 261 14.10 21.20 -15.70
C ASN A 261 15.35 21.06 -16.60
N SER A 262 16.28 20.18 -16.25
CA SER A 262 17.51 19.96 -17.03
C SER A 262 17.25 19.43 -18.45
N LEU A 263 16.12 18.75 -18.65
CA LEU A 263 15.68 18.22 -19.95
C LEU A 263 14.77 19.21 -20.70
N GLY A 264 14.48 20.39 -20.15
CA GLY A 264 13.59 21.39 -20.77
C GLY A 264 12.10 21.01 -20.81
N LEU A 265 11.67 20.07 -19.95
CA LEU A 265 10.33 19.47 -20.00
C LEU A 265 9.29 20.16 -19.07
N THR A 266 9.65 21.28 -18.43
CA THR A 266 8.85 21.94 -17.41
C THR A 266 7.40 22.26 -17.86
N GLN A 267 7.20 22.62 -19.12
CA GLN A 267 5.87 22.96 -19.65
C GLN A 267 5.06 21.72 -20.06
N SER A 268 5.71 20.56 -20.19
CA SER A 268 5.07 19.31 -20.64
C SER A 268 4.89 18.29 -19.51
N VAL A 269 5.15 18.69 -18.24
CA VAL A 269 5.02 17.82 -17.09
C VAL A 269 4.20 18.49 -15.98
N THR A 270 3.18 17.80 -15.52
CA THR A 270 2.41 18.18 -14.32
C THR A 270 2.75 17.27 -13.15
N ILE A 271 3.10 17.85 -12.01
CA ILE A 271 3.36 17.10 -10.77
C ILE A 271 2.29 17.44 -9.75
N LEU A 272 1.55 16.42 -9.31
CA LEU A 272 0.58 16.52 -8.23
C LEU A 272 1.13 15.84 -6.98
N ASN A 273 0.89 16.44 -5.81
CA ASN A 273 1.16 15.78 -4.53
C ASN A 273 0.26 14.55 -4.35
N SER A 274 0.48 13.77 -3.29
CA SER A 274 -0.39 12.65 -2.92
C SER A 274 -1.85 13.09 -2.82
N ARG A 275 -2.75 12.30 -3.42
CA ARG A 275 -4.18 12.59 -3.54
C ARG A 275 -5.03 11.38 -3.14
N THR A 276 -6.29 11.62 -2.84
CA THR A 276 -7.28 10.57 -2.51
C THR A 276 -8.19 10.21 -3.68
N ASP A 277 -8.29 11.08 -4.70
CA ASP A 277 -9.12 10.93 -5.90
C ASP A 277 -8.35 10.28 -7.08
N ILE A 278 -7.50 9.30 -6.79
CA ILE A 278 -6.64 8.63 -7.78
C ILE A 278 -7.44 8.06 -8.98
N PRO A 279 -8.57 7.36 -8.80
CA PRO A 279 -9.35 6.86 -9.94
C PRO A 279 -9.83 7.99 -10.88
N ARG A 280 -10.25 9.13 -10.31
CA ARG A 280 -10.63 10.33 -11.08
C ARG A 280 -9.45 10.83 -11.91
N ILE A 281 -8.28 10.96 -11.31
CA ILE A 281 -7.07 11.40 -12.01
C ILE A 281 -6.67 10.39 -13.10
N MET A 282 -6.74 9.10 -12.81
CA MET A 282 -6.44 8.05 -13.78
C MET A 282 -7.33 8.14 -15.01
N GLN A 283 -8.62 8.48 -14.87
CA GLN A 283 -9.54 8.64 -16.02
C GLN A 283 -9.04 9.68 -17.03
N SER A 284 -8.22 10.64 -16.63
CA SER A 284 -7.62 11.63 -17.55
C SER A 284 -6.50 11.07 -18.44
N MET A 285 -5.91 9.91 -18.08
CA MET A 285 -4.72 9.34 -18.72
C MET A 285 -5.09 8.55 -19.99
N ASP A 286 -4.20 8.57 -20.97
CA ASP A 286 -4.29 7.70 -22.17
C ASP A 286 -3.52 6.41 -21.98
N ILE A 287 -2.41 6.47 -21.23
CA ILE A 287 -1.57 5.33 -20.92
C ILE A 287 -0.91 5.48 -19.55
N PHE A 288 -0.71 4.38 -18.85
CA PHE A 288 -0.07 4.34 -17.54
C PHE A 288 1.33 3.72 -17.65
N ILE A 289 2.35 4.39 -17.14
CA ILE A 289 3.72 3.89 -17.07
C ILE A 289 4.08 3.46 -15.65
N PHE A 290 4.59 2.22 -15.48
CA PHE A 290 4.93 1.67 -14.17
C PHE A 290 6.25 0.88 -14.17
N PRO A 291 7.42 1.57 -14.24
CA PRO A 291 8.73 0.95 -14.36
C PRO A 291 9.34 0.58 -12.99
N SER A 292 8.50 0.32 -11.98
CA SER A 292 8.98 -0.04 -10.64
C SER A 292 9.92 -1.23 -10.67
N THR A 293 11.00 -1.16 -9.90
CA THR A 293 12.02 -2.22 -9.80
C THR A 293 11.68 -3.28 -8.76
N SER A 294 10.72 -3.00 -7.88
CA SER A 294 10.23 -3.92 -6.84
C SER A 294 8.87 -3.49 -6.33
N GLU A 295 7.95 -4.43 -6.22
CA GLU A 295 6.61 -4.25 -5.65
C GLU A 295 6.19 -5.48 -4.85
N GLY A 296 5.46 -5.27 -3.75
CA GLY A 296 4.79 -6.38 -3.07
C GLY A 296 3.62 -6.92 -3.92
N LEU A 297 2.87 -6.01 -4.52
CA LEU A 297 1.80 -6.34 -5.46
C LEU A 297 1.71 -5.29 -6.59
N GLY A 298 1.72 -3.99 -6.26
CA GLY A 298 1.48 -2.93 -7.26
C GLY A 298 -0.01 -2.65 -7.46
N ILE A 299 -0.75 -2.43 -6.36
CA ILE A 299 -2.22 -2.21 -6.39
C ILE A 299 -2.65 -1.14 -7.39
N VAL A 300 -1.85 -0.10 -7.58
CA VAL A 300 -2.11 0.99 -8.53
C VAL A 300 -2.19 0.51 -9.98
N LEU A 301 -1.50 -0.58 -10.33
CA LEU A 301 -1.62 -1.20 -11.65
C LEU A 301 -3.00 -1.86 -11.84
N ILE A 302 -3.54 -2.47 -10.78
CA ILE A 302 -4.88 -3.06 -10.83
C ILE A 302 -5.93 -1.95 -10.94
N GLU A 303 -5.72 -0.83 -10.23
CA GLU A 303 -6.56 0.36 -10.35
C GLU A 303 -6.55 0.93 -11.79
N ALA A 304 -5.39 1.04 -12.43
CA ALA A 304 -5.28 1.50 -13.82
C ALA A 304 -5.99 0.56 -14.81
N GLN A 305 -5.81 -0.77 -14.65
CA GLN A 305 -6.52 -1.76 -15.45
C GLN A 305 -8.04 -1.70 -15.22
N LYS A 306 -8.50 -1.48 -13.99
CA LYS A 306 -9.93 -1.30 -13.68
C LYS A 306 -10.52 -0.08 -14.37
N MET A 307 -9.73 0.99 -14.57
CA MET A 307 -10.10 2.18 -15.33
C MET A 307 -10.06 1.95 -16.86
N GLY A 308 -9.63 0.77 -17.32
CA GLY A 308 -9.50 0.50 -18.76
C GLY A 308 -8.29 1.15 -19.42
N ILE A 309 -7.27 1.52 -18.65
CA ILE A 309 -6.09 2.24 -19.14
C ILE A 309 -5.02 1.23 -19.59
N PRO A 310 -4.49 1.32 -20.83
CA PRO A 310 -3.30 0.59 -21.26
C PRO A 310 -2.12 0.88 -20.33
N CYS A 311 -1.37 -0.16 -19.95
CA CYS A 311 -0.29 -0.07 -18.97
C CYS A 311 1.00 -0.64 -19.54
N VAL A 312 2.08 0.13 -19.53
CA VAL A 312 3.44 -0.34 -19.83
C VAL A 312 4.21 -0.44 -18.53
N ILE A 313 4.63 -1.64 -18.17
CA ILE A 313 5.17 -1.94 -16.84
C ILE A 313 6.51 -2.68 -16.90
N SER A 314 7.26 -2.62 -15.81
CA SER A 314 8.45 -3.46 -15.61
C SER A 314 8.04 -4.94 -15.40
N SER A 315 8.86 -5.86 -15.90
CA SER A 315 8.71 -7.29 -15.61
C SER A 315 8.98 -7.66 -14.13
N ALA A 316 9.48 -6.75 -13.32
CA ALA A 316 9.63 -6.92 -11.87
C ALA A 316 8.27 -6.87 -11.12
N ILE A 317 7.20 -6.40 -11.76
CA ILE A 317 5.86 -6.37 -11.15
C ILE A 317 5.32 -7.80 -11.03
N PRO A 318 4.77 -8.19 -9.87
CA PRO A 318 4.16 -9.51 -9.69
C PRO A 318 3.06 -9.78 -10.73
N GLU A 319 3.06 -10.98 -11.30
CA GLU A 319 2.08 -11.40 -12.30
C GLU A 319 0.65 -11.37 -11.76
N ALA A 320 0.49 -11.60 -10.46
CA ALA A 320 -0.79 -11.49 -9.76
C ALA A 320 -1.46 -10.11 -9.90
N ALA A 321 -0.70 -9.04 -10.21
CA ALA A 321 -1.25 -7.72 -10.46
C ALA A 321 -1.76 -7.54 -11.91
N ILE A 322 -1.58 -8.53 -12.78
CA ILE A 322 -2.03 -8.50 -14.18
C ILE A 322 -3.40 -9.17 -14.26
N VAL A 323 -4.44 -8.35 -14.35
CA VAL A 323 -5.85 -8.78 -14.30
C VAL A 323 -6.59 -8.50 -15.60
N SER A 324 -5.86 -8.16 -16.66
CA SER A 324 -6.42 -7.92 -18.00
C SER A 324 -5.33 -7.96 -19.07
N ASN A 325 -5.76 -7.91 -20.34
CA ASN A 325 -4.88 -7.76 -21.50
C ASN A 325 -4.39 -6.30 -21.72
N LEU A 326 -4.68 -5.40 -20.81
CA LEU A 326 -4.23 -3.99 -20.86
C LEU A 326 -2.76 -3.80 -20.48
N VAL A 327 -2.00 -4.86 -20.27
CA VAL A 327 -0.64 -4.76 -19.70
C VAL A 327 0.40 -5.26 -20.69
N HIS A 328 1.38 -4.42 -20.98
CA HIS A 328 2.62 -4.78 -21.67
C HIS A 328 3.81 -4.78 -20.70
N ARG A 329 4.57 -5.88 -20.67
CA ARG A 329 5.72 -6.04 -19.75
C ARG A 329 7.02 -5.76 -20.47
N MET A 330 7.77 -4.78 -19.99
CA MET A 330 9.10 -4.43 -20.47
C MET A 330 10.19 -5.29 -19.84
N SER A 331 11.21 -5.62 -20.61
CA SER A 331 12.43 -6.25 -20.10
C SER A 331 13.10 -5.37 -19.02
N PRO A 332 13.78 -5.95 -18.01
CA PRO A 332 14.57 -5.19 -17.05
C PRO A 332 15.72 -4.39 -17.70
N ASN A 333 16.16 -4.82 -18.89
CA ASN A 333 17.25 -4.20 -19.64
C ASN A 333 16.73 -3.28 -20.76
N ALA A 334 15.43 -3.02 -20.83
CA ALA A 334 14.85 -2.15 -21.85
C ALA A 334 15.37 -0.73 -21.69
N THR A 335 15.77 -0.14 -22.80
CA THR A 335 16.26 1.24 -22.89
C THR A 335 15.11 2.25 -22.77
N ASP A 336 15.41 3.49 -22.41
CA ASP A 336 14.43 4.57 -22.37
C ASP A 336 13.72 4.77 -23.71
N LYS A 337 14.42 4.53 -24.84
CA LYS A 337 13.86 4.59 -26.19
C LYS A 337 12.84 3.47 -26.44
N GLU A 338 13.15 2.23 -26.05
CA GLU A 338 12.18 1.11 -26.16
C GLU A 338 10.93 1.34 -25.31
N TRP A 339 11.09 1.93 -24.10
CA TRP A 339 9.96 2.36 -23.28
C TRP A 339 9.12 3.42 -24.02
N ALA A 340 9.77 4.42 -24.64
CA ALA A 340 9.08 5.48 -25.39
C ALA A 340 8.31 4.93 -26.59
N GLU A 341 8.92 4.03 -27.36
CA GLU A 341 8.30 3.34 -28.50
C GLU A 341 7.07 2.54 -28.06
N GLN A 342 7.18 1.80 -26.93
CA GLN A 342 6.08 1.02 -26.43
C GLN A 342 4.95 1.90 -25.89
N LEU A 343 5.24 3.00 -25.20
CA LEU A 343 4.24 3.97 -24.75
C LEU A 343 3.43 4.56 -25.92
N GLN A 344 4.07 4.81 -27.07
CA GLN A 344 3.42 5.35 -28.23
C GLN A 344 2.55 4.34 -28.98
N ASN A 345 2.99 3.09 -29.05
CA ASN A 345 2.44 2.09 -29.96
C ASN A 345 1.49 1.10 -29.28
N PHE A 346 1.56 0.94 -27.94
CA PHE A 346 0.74 -0.05 -27.25
C PHE A 346 -0.73 0.38 -27.23
N LYS A 347 -1.55 -0.45 -27.89
CA LYS A 347 -3.01 -0.27 -27.98
C LYS A 347 -3.70 -1.60 -27.73
N VAL A 348 -4.90 -1.53 -27.23
CA VAL A 348 -5.76 -2.69 -26.97
C VAL A 348 -7.13 -2.42 -27.59
N ASP A 349 -7.51 -3.22 -28.56
CA ASP A 349 -8.78 -3.03 -29.31
C ASP A 349 -10.00 -3.41 -28.45
N SER A 350 -9.88 -4.46 -27.65
CA SER A 350 -10.94 -4.88 -26.73
C SER A 350 -10.38 -5.34 -25.39
N ILE A 351 -11.01 -4.87 -24.31
CA ILE A 351 -10.56 -5.19 -22.95
C ILE A 351 -11.10 -6.57 -22.55
N LYS A 352 -10.18 -7.43 -22.08
CA LYS A 352 -10.51 -8.73 -21.51
C LYS A 352 -9.95 -8.78 -20.09
N TYR A 353 -10.84 -8.93 -19.10
CA TYR A 353 -10.46 -9.08 -17.71
C TYR A 353 -10.27 -10.54 -17.33
N ASN A 354 -9.34 -10.79 -16.39
CA ASN A 354 -9.07 -12.11 -15.83
C ASN A 354 -9.19 -12.01 -14.30
N GLY A 355 -10.36 -12.32 -13.77
CA GLY A 355 -10.61 -12.38 -12.32
C GLY A 355 -10.52 -11.05 -11.59
N ILE A 356 -10.71 -9.92 -12.25
CA ILE A 356 -10.64 -8.58 -11.62
C ILE A 356 -11.68 -8.43 -10.49
N GLU A 357 -12.81 -9.14 -10.56
CA GLU A 357 -13.83 -9.16 -9.52
C GLU A 357 -13.30 -9.64 -8.16
N ASN A 358 -12.30 -10.54 -8.16
CA ASN A 358 -11.68 -11.02 -6.92
C ASN A 358 -10.93 -9.93 -6.14
N TRP A 359 -10.72 -8.78 -6.78
CA TRP A 359 -10.09 -7.61 -6.20
C TRP A 359 -11.12 -6.60 -5.64
N ASP A 360 -12.43 -6.87 -5.77
CA ASP A 360 -13.43 -6.02 -5.12
C ASP A 360 -13.26 -6.11 -3.61
N MET A 361 -13.11 -4.95 -2.97
CA MET A 361 -12.96 -4.84 -1.52
C MET A 361 -14.11 -5.52 -0.76
N ASN A 362 -15.32 -5.51 -1.29
CA ASN A 362 -16.46 -6.20 -0.67
C ASN A 362 -16.27 -7.73 -0.62
N ILE A 363 -15.62 -8.32 -1.63
CA ILE A 363 -15.28 -9.75 -1.63
C ILE A 363 -14.15 -10.02 -0.66
N VAL A 364 -13.12 -9.17 -0.67
CA VAL A 364 -11.96 -9.31 0.22
C VAL A 364 -12.37 -9.19 1.69
N ILE A 365 -13.25 -8.26 2.02
CA ILE A 365 -13.78 -8.10 3.39
C ILE A 365 -14.49 -9.37 3.87
N LYS A 366 -15.36 -9.97 3.05
CA LYS A 366 -16.05 -11.23 3.41
C LYS A 366 -15.06 -12.37 3.67
N LYS A 367 -13.99 -12.46 2.87
CA LYS A 367 -12.91 -13.44 3.09
C LYS A 367 -12.19 -13.16 4.41
N LEU A 368 -11.87 -11.90 4.70
CA LEU A 368 -11.22 -11.50 5.96
C LEU A 368 -12.10 -11.79 7.18
N GLU A 369 -13.40 -11.49 7.10
CA GLU A 369 -14.37 -11.81 8.16
C GLU A 369 -14.42 -13.32 8.44
N TYR A 370 -14.46 -14.12 7.39
CA TYR A 370 -14.42 -15.58 7.51
C TYR A 370 -13.13 -16.04 8.19
N ILE A 371 -11.95 -15.54 7.77
CA ILE A 371 -10.66 -15.84 8.38
C ILE A 371 -10.66 -15.52 9.89
N TYR A 372 -11.16 -14.34 10.26
CA TYR A 372 -11.23 -13.93 11.65
C TYR A 372 -12.17 -14.79 12.48
N GLN A 373 -13.36 -15.12 11.95
CA GLN A 373 -14.32 -15.98 12.63
C GLN A 373 -13.77 -17.40 12.86
N GLN A 374 -13.13 -18.00 11.85
CA GLN A 374 -12.50 -19.32 12.00
C GLN A 374 -11.37 -19.30 13.05
N ALA A 375 -10.55 -18.26 13.08
CA ALA A 375 -9.46 -18.15 14.02
C ALA A 375 -9.94 -18.06 15.48
N VAL A 376 -11.04 -17.37 15.74
CA VAL A 376 -11.60 -17.24 17.11
C VAL A 376 -12.36 -18.51 17.51
N SER A 377 -13.12 -19.13 16.60
CA SER A 377 -13.89 -20.36 16.87
C SER A 377 -13.01 -21.55 17.23
N SER A 378 -11.78 -21.63 16.68
CA SER A 378 -10.82 -22.69 17.00
C SER A 378 -10.38 -22.69 18.47
N ASN A 379 -10.58 -21.60 19.22
CA ASN A 379 -10.29 -21.56 20.66
C ASN A 379 -11.44 -22.15 21.51
N THR A 380 -12.67 -22.17 21.02
CA THR A 380 -13.82 -22.64 21.77
C THR A 380 -13.77 -24.18 21.95
N ASN A 381 -13.16 -24.89 21.01
CA ASN A 381 -13.04 -26.35 21.06
C ASN A 381 -11.91 -26.87 21.98
N ILE A 382 -10.99 -26.00 22.41
CA ILE A 382 -9.87 -26.42 23.32
C ILE A 382 -10.26 -26.29 24.79
N ILE A 383 -11.31 -25.51 25.11
CA ILE A 383 -11.78 -25.29 26.49
C ILE A 383 -12.82 -26.35 26.91
N GLN A 384 -13.29 -27.19 25.99
CA GLN A 384 -14.28 -28.26 26.25
C GLN A 384 -13.68 -29.68 26.27
N GLN A 385 -12.38 -29.82 26.28
CA GLN A 385 -11.66 -31.06 26.57
C GLN A 385 -10.78 -30.87 27.83
#